data_792ce74e1db8e11df5c8af65e45ba39d
#
_entry.id   792ce74e1db8e11df5c8af65e45ba39d
#
_cell.length_a   1.000
_cell.length_b   1.000
_cell.length_c   1.000
_cell.angle_alpha   90.00
_cell.angle_beta   90.00
_cell.angle_gamma   90.00
#
_symmetry.space_group_name_H-M   'P 1'
#
loop_
_entity.id
_entity.type
_entity.pdbx_description
1 polymer ?
#
loop_
_entity_poly.entity_id
_entity_poly.type
_entity_poly.pdbx_seq_one_letter_code
_entity_poly.pdbx_strand_id
1 'polypeptide(L)'
;MMSSADITIVVTSFNSDQIIQNCLSSIDRKYNVILVENSHREDFKKKIEEEYSNIRCILTGSNLGYGKANNIGLKNVKSKYALILNPDASLQETTIDNFFKTINEIPDFAIMGPYIQEENNK
;
A
#
# COMPACT_ATOMS: atom_id res chain seq x y z
N MET A 1 10.88 -17.09 10.27
CA MET A 1 9.70 -17.21 9.38
C MET A 1 9.03 -15.85 9.24
N MET A 2 8.71 -15.44 8.02
CA MET A 2 8.07 -14.16 7.78
C MET A 2 6.57 -14.23 8.02
N SER A 3 6.03 -13.14 8.58
CA SER A 3 4.61 -13.03 8.89
C SER A 3 4.07 -11.71 8.38
N SER A 4 2.77 -11.49 8.56
CA SER A 4 2.13 -10.22 8.18
C SER A 4 2.74 -9.00 8.88
N ALA A 5 3.36 -9.19 10.04
CA ALA A 5 4.04 -8.10 10.77
C ALA A 5 5.34 -7.64 10.10
N ASP A 6 5.88 -8.43 9.18
CA ASP A 6 7.15 -8.11 8.53
C ASP A 6 7.00 -7.21 7.32
N ILE A 7 5.77 -6.92 6.89
CA ILE A 7 5.51 -6.11 5.71
C ILE A 7 4.43 -5.07 5.99
N THR A 8 4.64 -3.86 5.48
CA THR A 8 3.64 -2.79 5.50
C THR A 8 3.37 -2.39 4.06
N ILE A 9 2.10 -2.24 3.72
CA ILE A 9 1.69 -1.82 2.38
C ILE A 9 1.51 -0.31 2.39
N VAL A 10 2.17 0.37 1.45
CA VAL A 10 2.10 1.82 1.31
C VAL A 10 1.32 2.15 0.04
N VAL A 11 0.22 2.88 0.19
CA VAL A 11 -0.61 3.33 -0.92
C VAL A 11 -0.64 4.85 -0.88
N THR A 12 -0.39 5.48 -2.01
CA THR A 12 -0.48 6.95 -2.15
C THR A 12 -1.64 7.29 -3.05
N SER A 13 -2.50 8.20 -2.59
CA SER A 13 -3.68 8.62 -3.34
C SER A 13 -3.78 10.13 -3.38
N PHE A 14 -4.50 10.63 -4.39
CA PHE A 14 -4.88 12.02 -4.50
C PHE A 14 -6.29 12.08 -5.10
N ASN A 15 -7.27 12.40 -4.25
CA ASN A 15 -8.68 12.49 -4.64
C ASN A 15 -9.14 11.28 -5.46
N SER A 16 -8.76 10.08 -5.02
CA SER A 16 -8.99 8.83 -5.75
C SER A 16 -10.13 8.02 -5.16
N ASP A 17 -11.14 8.68 -4.58
CA ASP A 17 -12.20 8.04 -3.80
C ASP A 17 -12.91 6.91 -4.54
N GLN A 18 -13.11 7.05 -5.85
CA GLN A 18 -13.84 6.05 -6.62
C GLN A 18 -13.02 4.80 -6.92
N ILE A 19 -11.71 4.94 -7.08
CA ILE A 19 -10.84 3.82 -7.45
C ILE A 19 -10.15 3.17 -6.26
N ILE A 20 -9.97 3.93 -5.16
CA ILE A 20 -9.19 3.46 -4.01
C ILE A 20 -9.87 2.29 -3.29
N GLN A 21 -11.19 2.18 -3.33
CA GLN A 21 -11.91 1.15 -2.60
C GLN A 21 -11.55 -0.25 -3.06
N ASN A 22 -11.40 -0.46 -4.37
CA ASN A 22 -10.98 -1.77 -4.89
C ASN A 22 -9.58 -2.15 -4.43
N CYS A 23 -8.69 -1.17 -4.39
CA CYS A 23 -7.33 -1.38 -3.90
C CYS A 23 -7.35 -1.78 -2.42
N LEU A 24 -7.99 -0.98 -1.58
CA LEU A 24 -7.98 -1.19 -0.13
C LEU A 24 -8.71 -2.47 0.27
N SER A 25 -9.83 -2.77 -0.38
CA SER A 25 -10.59 -3.99 -0.09
C SER A 25 -9.88 -5.25 -0.55
N SER A 26 -8.95 -5.16 -1.49
CA SER A 26 -8.16 -6.30 -1.96
C SER A 26 -7.07 -6.72 -0.96
N ILE A 27 -6.76 -5.86 0.01
CA ILE A 27 -5.72 -6.13 1.00
C ILE A 27 -6.32 -6.84 2.20
N ASP A 28 -5.78 -8.02 2.53
CA ASP A 28 -6.21 -8.76 3.71
C ASP A 28 -5.97 -7.91 4.95
N ARG A 29 -6.92 -7.90 5.87
CA ARG A 29 -6.88 -7.09 7.08
C ARG A 29 -5.76 -7.43 8.06
N LYS A 30 -5.11 -8.57 7.88
CA LYS A 30 -3.93 -8.93 8.67
C LYS A 30 -2.70 -8.08 8.35
N TYR A 31 -2.68 -7.39 7.20
CA TYR A 31 -1.57 -6.54 6.81
C TYR A 31 -1.80 -5.11 7.22
N ASN A 32 -0.78 -4.47 7.76
CA ASN A 32 -0.81 -3.05 8.06
C ASN A 32 -0.64 -2.24 6.78
N VAL A 33 -1.47 -1.21 6.63
CA VAL A 33 -1.47 -0.32 5.47
C VAL A 33 -1.26 1.10 5.94
N ILE A 34 -0.35 1.80 5.26
CA ILE A 34 -0.21 3.24 5.38
C ILE A 34 -0.76 3.83 4.09
N LEU A 35 -1.87 4.55 4.19
CA LEU A 35 -2.46 5.27 3.07
C LEU A 35 -2.07 6.73 3.18
N VAL A 36 -1.29 7.22 2.23
CA VAL A 36 -0.90 8.62 2.18
C VAL A 36 -1.83 9.33 1.21
N GLU A 37 -2.75 10.11 1.74
CA GLU A 37 -3.64 10.94 0.92
C GLU A 37 -2.99 12.30 0.71
N ASN A 38 -2.72 12.62 -0.53
CA ASN A 38 -1.93 13.80 -0.92
C ASN A 38 -2.79 15.06 -0.95
N SER A 39 -3.48 15.31 0.16
CA SER A 39 -4.40 16.43 0.36
C SER A 39 -4.57 16.72 1.84
N HIS A 40 -5.54 17.60 2.18
CA HIS A 40 -5.87 17.96 3.58
C HIS A 40 -7.28 17.50 3.98
N ARG A 41 -7.80 16.45 3.36
CA ARG A 41 -9.18 15.99 3.53
C ARG A 41 -9.36 15.16 4.79
N GLU A 42 -9.65 15.82 5.90
CA GLU A 42 -9.83 15.18 7.21
C GLU A 42 -11.01 14.20 7.23
N ASP A 43 -12.11 14.51 6.54
CA ASP A 43 -13.28 13.62 6.45
C ASP A 43 -12.93 12.32 5.72
N PHE A 44 -12.12 12.38 4.69
CA PHE A 44 -11.65 11.20 3.99
C PHE A 44 -10.83 10.30 4.91
N LYS A 45 -9.89 10.90 5.64
CA LYS A 45 -9.06 10.17 6.62
C LYS A 45 -9.93 9.48 7.66
N LYS A 46 -10.88 10.20 8.24
CA LYS A 46 -11.77 9.67 9.26
C LYS A 46 -12.59 8.49 8.73
N LYS A 47 -13.16 8.65 7.55
CA LYS A 47 -13.97 7.61 6.91
C LYS A 47 -13.16 6.34 6.67
N ILE A 48 -11.95 6.47 6.13
CA ILE A 48 -11.10 5.33 5.82
C ILE A 48 -10.68 4.61 7.11
N GLU A 49 -10.27 5.33 8.12
CA GLU A 49 -9.81 4.72 9.37
C GLU A 49 -10.95 4.08 10.16
N GLU A 50 -12.17 4.55 9.99
CA GLU A 50 -13.36 3.91 10.55
C GLU A 50 -13.74 2.62 9.81
N GLU A 51 -13.60 2.64 8.48
CA GLU A 51 -13.98 1.50 7.63
C GLU A 51 -12.95 0.37 7.66
N TYR A 52 -11.67 0.69 7.77
CA TYR A 52 -10.57 -0.28 7.70
C TYR A 52 -9.71 -0.21 8.96
N SER A 53 -9.80 -1.21 9.80
CA SER A 53 -9.06 -1.27 11.08
C SER A 53 -7.55 -1.40 10.90
N ASN A 54 -7.09 -1.86 9.74
CA ASN A 54 -5.68 -2.09 9.45
C ASN A 54 -5.00 -0.91 8.75
N ILE A 55 -5.74 0.17 8.47
CA ILE A 55 -5.23 1.30 7.70
C ILE A 55 -5.03 2.52 8.60
N ARG A 56 -3.84 3.10 8.48
CA ARG A 56 -3.55 4.43 9.02
C ARG A 56 -3.44 5.37 7.84
N CYS A 57 -4.22 6.44 7.84
CA CYS A 57 -4.20 7.45 6.79
C CYS A 57 -3.38 8.65 7.22
N ILE A 58 -2.45 9.06 6.36
CA ILE A 58 -1.63 10.25 6.59
C ILE A 58 -2.02 11.29 5.55
N LEU A 59 -2.38 12.48 6.01
CA LEU A 59 -2.66 13.62 5.13
C LEU A 59 -1.39 14.44 4.96
N THR A 60 -1.02 14.74 3.72
CA THR A 60 0.17 15.54 3.45
C THR A 60 -0.09 17.04 3.55
N GLY A 61 -1.35 17.45 3.51
CA GLY A 61 -1.75 18.85 3.57
C GLY A 61 -1.92 19.52 2.22
N SER A 62 -1.27 19.03 1.19
CA SER A 62 -1.38 19.54 -0.18
C SER A 62 -0.84 18.49 -1.14
N ASN A 63 -1.03 18.69 -2.44
CA ASN A 63 -0.50 17.76 -3.44
C ASN A 63 1.02 18.00 -3.59
N LEU A 64 1.81 17.14 -2.96
CA LEU A 64 3.27 17.19 -2.98
C LEU A 64 3.88 16.42 -4.15
N GLY A 65 3.04 15.75 -4.96
CA GLY A 65 3.48 14.81 -5.98
C GLY A 65 3.66 13.41 -5.41
N TYR A 66 3.70 12.43 -6.32
CA TYR A 66 3.69 11.01 -5.96
C TYR A 66 4.95 10.59 -5.18
N GLY A 67 6.12 11.02 -5.65
CA GLY A 67 7.39 10.63 -5.03
C GLY A 67 7.53 11.10 -3.59
N LYS A 68 7.21 12.36 -3.33
CA LYS A 68 7.29 12.91 -1.97
C LYS A 68 6.29 12.26 -1.04
N ALA A 69 5.08 12.01 -1.52
CA ALA A 69 4.05 11.35 -0.73
C ALA A 69 4.46 9.92 -0.39
N ASN A 70 4.98 9.17 -1.35
CA ASN A 70 5.51 7.83 -1.08
C ASN A 70 6.63 7.86 -0.04
N ASN A 71 7.52 8.84 -0.10
CA ASN A 71 8.59 8.98 0.88
C ASN A 71 8.04 9.22 2.29
N ILE A 72 6.98 10.00 2.41
CA ILE A 72 6.31 10.20 3.71
C ILE A 72 5.76 8.87 4.23
N GLY A 73 5.13 8.11 3.37
CA GLY A 73 4.64 6.78 3.74
C GLY A 73 5.76 5.86 4.19
N LEU A 74 6.83 5.79 3.41
CA LEU A 74 7.98 4.93 3.72
C LEU A 74 8.66 5.31 5.04
N LYS A 75 8.73 6.58 5.38
CA LYS A 75 9.30 7.02 6.66
C LYS A 75 8.50 6.52 7.86
N ASN A 76 7.25 6.21 7.68
CA ASN A 76 6.38 5.70 8.74
C ASN A 76 6.33 4.18 8.80
N VAL A 77 7.00 3.48 7.90
CA VAL A 77 7.11 2.02 7.92
C VAL A 77 8.10 1.60 8.99
N LYS A 78 7.65 0.70 9.87
CA LYS A 78 8.49 0.14 10.95
C LYS A 78 8.75 -1.34 10.77
N SER A 79 8.12 -1.96 9.79
CA SER A 79 8.33 -3.36 9.47
C SER A 79 9.59 -3.54 8.62
N LYS A 80 10.01 -4.80 8.47
CA LYS A 80 11.23 -5.14 7.72
C LYS A 80 11.12 -4.79 6.25
N TYR A 81 9.93 -4.93 5.67
CA TYR A 81 9.67 -4.68 4.25
C TYR A 81 8.52 -3.71 4.06
N ALA A 82 8.54 -3.01 2.95
CA ALA A 82 7.43 -2.18 2.51
C ALA A 82 7.06 -2.55 1.07
N LEU A 83 5.76 -2.67 0.81
CA LEU A 83 5.24 -2.88 -0.53
C LEU A 83 4.51 -1.61 -0.97
N ILE A 84 5.00 -0.97 -2.03
CA ILE A 84 4.34 0.19 -2.59
C ILE A 84 3.31 -0.30 -3.61
N LEU A 85 2.06 0.10 -3.40
CA LEU A 85 0.94 -0.32 -4.24
C LEU A 85 0.24 0.91 -4.79
N ASN A 86 0.03 0.92 -6.10
CA ASN A 86 -0.70 2.02 -6.74
C ASN A 86 -2.19 1.99 -6.36
N PRO A 87 -2.85 3.15 -6.25
CA PRO A 87 -4.24 3.21 -5.80
C PRO A 87 -5.24 2.55 -6.75
N ASP A 88 -4.89 2.36 -8.01
CA ASP A 88 -5.72 1.67 -9.00
C ASP A 88 -5.41 0.18 -9.11
N ALA A 89 -4.46 -0.32 -8.34
CA ALA A 89 -4.09 -1.73 -8.35
C ALA A 89 -4.88 -2.51 -7.30
N SER A 90 -4.97 -3.82 -7.52
CA SER A 90 -5.56 -4.75 -6.54
C SER A 90 -4.57 -5.88 -6.28
N LEU A 91 -4.49 -6.33 -5.04
CA LEU A 91 -3.67 -7.47 -4.70
C LEU A 91 -4.44 -8.76 -4.92
N GLN A 92 -3.78 -9.72 -5.53
CA GLN A 92 -4.28 -11.10 -5.55
C GLN A 92 -3.95 -11.78 -4.23
N GLU A 93 -4.74 -12.76 -3.87
CA GLU A 93 -4.66 -13.44 -2.60
C GLU A 93 -3.27 -14.01 -2.28
N THR A 94 -2.54 -14.44 -3.31
CA THR A 94 -1.23 -15.08 -3.16
C THR A 94 -0.04 -14.16 -3.40
N THR A 95 -0.27 -12.88 -3.73
CA THR A 95 0.82 -11.99 -4.14
C THR A 95 1.86 -11.82 -3.05
N ILE A 96 1.45 -11.53 -1.81
CA ILE A 96 2.38 -11.31 -0.71
C ILE A 96 3.10 -12.60 -0.33
N ASP A 97 2.41 -13.73 -0.35
CA ASP A 97 3.04 -15.03 -0.10
C ASP A 97 4.13 -15.31 -1.12
N ASN A 98 3.89 -14.97 -2.39
CA ASN A 98 4.88 -15.13 -3.45
C ASN A 98 6.09 -14.21 -3.25
N PHE A 99 5.86 -12.97 -2.76
CA PHE A 99 6.97 -12.09 -2.39
C PHE A 99 7.83 -12.69 -1.29
N PHE A 100 7.20 -13.21 -0.24
CA PHE A 100 7.94 -13.83 0.87
C PHE A 100 8.76 -15.03 0.39
N LYS A 101 8.20 -15.82 -0.51
CA LYS A 101 8.88 -16.96 -1.10
C LYS A 101 10.13 -16.51 -1.88
N THR A 102 9.99 -15.47 -2.68
CA THR A 102 11.09 -14.90 -3.47
C THR A 102 12.15 -14.28 -2.57
N ILE A 103 11.76 -13.61 -1.51
CA ILE A 103 12.68 -13.02 -0.53
C ILE A 103 13.56 -14.09 0.10
N ASN A 104 13.00 -15.27 0.41
CA ASN A 104 13.77 -16.38 0.96
C ASN A 104 14.80 -16.92 -0.02
N GLU A 105 14.51 -16.86 -1.33
CA GLU A 105 15.40 -17.34 -2.39
C GLU A 105 16.47 -16.31 -2.74
N ILE A 106 16.15 -15.01 -2.64
CA ILE A 106 17.03 -13.90 -3.00
C ILE A 106 17.07 -12.92 -1.82
N PRO A 107 17.82 -13.23 -0.75
CA PRO A 107 17.78 -12.41 0.47
C PRO A 107 18.42 -11.03 0.33
N ASP A 108 19.33 -10.84 -0.63
CA ASP A 108 20.07 -9.58 -0.80
C ASP A 108 19.48 -8.77 -1.96
N PHE A 109 18.29 -8.23 -1.74
CA PHE A 109 17.66 -7.37 -2.75
C PHE A 109 17.31 -6.00 -2.13
N ALA A 110 17.24 -4.97 -2.97
CA ALA A 110 16.75 -3.64 -2.58
C ALA A 110 15.32 -3.43 -3.07
N ILE A 111 15.01 -3.84 -4.29
CA ILE A 111 13.71 -3.63 -4.91
C ILE A 111 13.31 -4.88 -5.68
N MET A 112 12.05 -5.31 -5.54
CA MET A 112 11.47 -6.29 -6.42
C MET A 112 10.06 -5.85 -6.79
N GLY A 113 9.61 -6.22 -7.98
CA GLY A 113 8.28 -5.90 -8.45
C GLY A 113 7.50 -7.13 -8.86
N PRO A 114 6.17 -7.10 -8.79
CA PRO A 114 5.33 -8.20 -9.23
C PRO A 114 5.18 -8.19 -10.75
N TYR A 115 4.77 -9.34 -11.28
CA TYR A 115 4.24 -9.40 -12.64
C TYR A 115 2.88 -8.70 -12.64
N ILE A 116 2.69 -7.72 -13.53
CA ILE A 116 1.43 -6.99 -13.66
C ILE A 116 0.63 -7.61 -14.81
N GLN A 117 -0.58 -8.06 -14.50
CA GLN A 117 -1.52 -8.54 -15.49
C GLN A 117 -2.58 -7.48 -15.75
N GLU A 118 -2.66 -7.01 -16.99
CA GLU A 118 -3.68 -6.06 -17.38
C GLU A 118 -4.99 -6.77 -17.73
N GLU A 119 -6.10 -6.13 -17.40
CA GLU A 119 -7.44 -6.70 -17.53
C GLU A 119 -7.79 -7.08 -18.96
N ASN A 120 -7.28 -6.35 -19.92
CA ASN A 120 -7.59 -6.53 -21.34
C ASN A 120 -6.42 -7.10 -22.15
N ASN A 121 -5.40 -7.65 -21.51
CA ASN A 121 -4.20 -8.20 -22.16
C ASN A 121 -3.54 -7.23 -23.15
N LYS A 122 -3.53 -5.98 -22.83
CA LYS A 122 -2.93 -4.96 -23.67
C LYS A 122 -1.51 -4.63 -23.25
#